data_1a36a391cff4b5f364faaaf75c117682
#
_entry.id   1a36a391cff4b5f364faaaf75c117682
#
_cell.length_a   1.000
_cell.length_b   1.000
_cell.length_c   1.000
_cell.angle_alpha   90.00
_cell.angle_beta   90.00
_cell.angle_gamma   90.00
#
_symmetry.space_group_name_H-M   'P 1'
#
loop_
_entity.id
_entity.type
_entity.pdbx_description
1 polymer ?
#
loop_
_entity_poly.entity_id
_entity_poly.type
_entity_poly.pdbx_seq_one_letter_code
_entity_poly.pdbx_strand_id
1 'polypeptide(L)'
;ISFLFSSIYSRASQKISRSDKTRPNFSLEIGEKFMSIIVSFVCADPNLVVTNSGYIKSRFLDDKLSAAILLGYAKYIRENNITPLRKVYQHMTVFEEVGHGACASIPEDVTELLSVDMGCVGDGLECTERQVSICAKDGHGPYNYQVTTGLVNAAKKDSIDYAVDIYPFYGSDADAALSAGKDARHGLIGAGVYASHGYERSHKDGVVNTFRLLCSYLNGNAPKMD
;
A
#
# COMPACT_ATOMS: atom_id res chain seq x y z
N ILE A 1 -16.34 7.14 -2.74
CA ILE A 1 -15.14 6.31 -2.91
C ILE A 1 -14.65 5.93 -1.55
N SER A 2 -14.41 4.65 -1.30
CA SER A 2 -13.71 4.16 -0.12
C SER A 2 -12.29 3.80 -0.51
N PHE A 3 -11.32 4.18 0.30
CA PHE A 3 -9.95 3.74 0.18
C PHE A 3 -9.73 2.60 1.13
N LEU A 4 -9.23 1.52 0.60
CA LEU A 4 -8.86 0.33 1.32
C LEU A 4 -7.35 0.30 1.42
N PHE A 5 -6.88 -0.01 2.57
CA PHE A 5 -5.49 0.13 2.93
C PHE A 5 -4.99 -1.11 3.64
N SER A 6 -3.84 -1.56 3.21
CA SER A 6 -3.09 -2.65 3.79
C SER A 6 -2.66 -2.39 5.25
N SER A 7 -2.57 -3.44 6.00
CA SER A 7 -2.49 -3.50 7.46
C SER A 7 -1.28 -2.83 8.09
N ILE A 8 -1.52 -2.07 9.16
CA ILE A 8 -0.47 -1.74 10.12
C ILE A 8 -0.50 -2.77 11.25
N TYR A 9 0.36 -3.74 11.20
CA TYR A 9 0.70 -4.52 12.39
C TYR A 9 1.70 -3.70 13.22
N SER A 10 1.21 -2.83 14.08
CA SER A 10 2.04 -2.19 15.09
C SER A 10 1.66 -2.72 16.47
N ARG A 11 2.39 -3.66 17.00
CA ARG A 11 2.54 -3.78 18.45
C ARG A 11 3.92 -4.28 18.86
N ALA A 12 4.49 -3.48 19.74
CA ALA A 12 5.53 -3.77 20.69
C ALA A 12 6.89 -4.19 20.11
N SER A 13 7.71 -3.19 19.80
CA SER A 13 9.14 -3.33 19.86
C SER A 13 9.58 -3.65 21.30
N GLN A 14 9.67 -4.92 21.66
CA GLN A 14 10.63 -5.28 22.70
C GLN A 14 12.01 -5.18 22.07
N LYS A 15 12.77 -4.16 22.48
CA LYS A 15 14.20 -4.07 22.22
C LYS A 15 14.84 -5.34 22.76
N ILE A 16 15.22 -6.24 21.86
CA ILE A 16 16.17 -7.29 22.22
C ILE A 16 17.51 -6.58 22.36
N SER A 17 17.91 -6.33 23.61
CA SER A 17 19.19 -5.77 23.95
C SER A 17 20.30 -6.71 23.43
N ARG A 18 21.18 -6.17 22.59
CA ARG A 18 22.40 -6.83 22.16
C ARG A 18 23.40 -6.88 23.32
N SER A 19 23.20 -7.76 24.27
CA SER A 19 24.24 -8.11 25.22
C SER A 19 24.00 -9.50 25.80
N ASP A 20 24.36 -10.53 25.04
CA ASP A 20 25.00 -11.70 25.65
C ASP A 20 25.79 -12.49 24.61
N LYS A 21 27.10 -12.55 24.81
CA LYS A 21 28.05 -13.31 24.00
C LYS A 21 28.41 -14.61 24.72
N THR A 22 27.45 -15.48 25.00
CA THR A 22 27.74 -16.84 25.40
C THR A 22 26.82 -17.77 24.62
N ARG A 23 27.43 -18.66 23.83
CA ARG A 23 26.71 -19.68 23.08
C ARG A 23 26.34 -20.84 24.01
N PRO A 24 25.09 -21.12 24.32
CA PRO A 24 24.69 -22.37 24.94
C PRO A 24 24.40 -23.45 23.87
N ASN A 25 24.56 -24.68 24.28
CA ASN A 25 24.33 -25.88 23.47
C ASN A 25 22.93 -25.94 22.83
N PHE A 26 22.91 -26.08 21.50
CA PHE A 26 21.79 -25.77 20.60
C PHE A 26 20.66 -26.82 20.56
N SER A 27 20.72 -27.95 21.26
CA SER A 27 19.83 -29.08 20.99
C SER A 27 18.68 -29.34 21.99
N LEU A 28 18.73 -28.82 23.20
CA LEU A 28 17.65 -29.02 24.19
C LEU A 28 16.80 -27.77 24.46
N GLU A 29 17.29 -26.59 24.18
CA GLU A 29 16.54 -25.33 24.31
C GLU A 29 15.57 -25.07 23.15
N ILE A 30 15.68 -25.81 22.04
CA ILE A 30 14.84 -25.60 20.84
C ILE A 30 13.37 -25.94 21.13
N GLY A 31 13.06 -26.93 21.94
CA GLY A 31 11.68 -27.34 22.20
C GLY A 31 10.87 -26.31 22.97
N GLU A 32 11.40 -25.81 24.06
CA GLU A 32 10.71 -24.82 24.91
C GLU A 32 10.71 -23.42 24.28
N LYS A 33 11.82 -23.01 23.66
CA LYS A 33 11.88 -21.74 22.91
C LYS A 33 11.01 -21.78 21.64
N PHE A 34 10.90 -22.91 20.96
CA PHE A 34 10.03 -23.07 19.79
C PHE A 34 8.55 -22.94 20.16
N MET A 35 8.13 -23.55 21.29
CA MET A 35 6.77 -23.37 21.81
C MET A 35 6.50 -21.94 22.27
N SER A 36 7.50 -21.24 22.81
CA SER A 36 7.36 -19.84 23.18
C SER A 36 7.31 -18.89 21.95
N ILE A 37 7.94 -19.26 20.84
CA ILE A 37 7.90 -18.51 19.57
C ILE A 37 6.53 -18.63 18.89
N ILE A 38 5.84 -19.77 19.01
CA ILE A 38 4.49 -19.97 18.45
C ILE A 38 3.45 -19.03 19.09
N VAL A 39 3.67 -18.60 20.32
CA VAL A 39 2.79 -17.67 21.04
C VAL A 39 3.37 -16.26 21.19
N SER A 40 4.53 -15.98 20.59
CA SER A 40 5.20 -14.67 20.64
C SER A 40 5.21 -14.02 19.25
N PHE A 41 4.86 -12.75 19.21
CA PHE A 41 5.03 -11.98 17.97
C PHE A 41 6.51 -11.60 17.80
N VAL A 42 7.12 -12.07 16.71
CA VAL A 42 8.47 -11.67 16.30
C VAL A 42 8.34 -10.73 15.11
N CYS A 43 8.77 -9.50 15.27
CA CYS A 43 8.79 -8.49 14.21
C CYS A 43 10.24 -8.12 13.89
N ALA A 44 10.62 -8.18 12.62
CA ALA A 44 11.92 -7.71 12.17
C ALA A 44 11.99 -6.17 12.25
N ASP A 45 13.17 -5.63 12.54
CA ASP A 45 13.41 -4.18 12.47
C ASP A 45 13.17 -3.69 11.02
N PRO A 46 12.40 -2.62 10.82
CA PRO A 46 12.16 -2.03 9.50
C PRO A 46 13.44 -1.60 8.81
N ASN A 47 14.46 -1.18 9.56
CA ASN A 47 15.74 -0.70 9.05
C ASN A 47 15.59 0.35 7.95
N LEU A 48 14.85 1.44 8.26
CA LEU A 48 14.55 2.51 7.31
C LEU A 48 15.81 3.30 6.93
N VAL A 49 16.06 3.38 5.64
CA VAL A 49 17.12 4.20 5.05
C VAL A 49 16.53 5.05 3.91
N VAL A 50 16.75 6.35 3.96
CA VAL A 50 16.46 7.26 2.85
C VAL A 50 17.79 7.74 2.27
N THR A 51 18.03 7.44 0.99
CA THR A 51 19.28 7.81 0.32
C THR A 51 19.26 9.26 -0.18
N ASN A 52 20.42 9.84 -0.41
CA ASN A 52 20.52 11.19 -1.01
C ASN A 52 19.91 11.25 -2.42
N SER A 53 19.87 10.14 -3.15
CA SER A 53 19.24 10.03 -4.47
C SER A 53 17.73 9.83 -4.43
N GLY A 54 17.11 9.85 -3.25
CA GLY A 54 15.66 9.77 -3.07
C GLY A 54 15.08 8.37 -2.90
N TYR A 55 15.90 7.30 -2.95
CA TYR A 55 15.41 5.96 -2.66
C TYR A 55 15.08 5.78 -1.18
N ILE A 56 13.98 5.08 -0.95
CA ILE A 56 13.49 4.68 0.37
C ILE A 56 13.65 3.17 0.45
N LYS A 57 14.38 2.70 1.44
CA LYS A 57 14.60 1.27 1.70
C LYS A 57 14.11 0.95 3.11
N SER A 58 13.29 -0.06 3.24
CA SER A 58 12.78 -0.50 4.54
C SER A 58 12.08 -1.84 4.38
N ARG A 59 11.86 -2.58 5.46
CA ARG A 59 10.79 -3.56 5.50
C ARG A 59 9.46 -2.85 5.71
N PHE A 60 8.39 -3.47 5.25
CA PHE A 60 7.02 -3.00 5.46
C PHE A 60 6.72 -1.65 4.77
N LEU A 61 7.37 -1.32 3.65
CA LEU A 61 6.89 -0.29 2.75
C LEU A 61 5.56 -0.69 2.15
N ASP A 62 5.41 -1.95 1.88
CA ASP A 62 4.18 -2.69 1.69
C ASP A 62 3.57 -3.03 3.07
N ASP A 63 2.50 -2.30 3.56
CA ASP A 63 2.04 -1.14 2.83
C ASP A 63 1.95 0.13 3.71
N LYS A 64 2.95 0.38 4.52
CA LYS A 64 3.05 1.63 5.29
C LYS A 64 3.27 2.85 4.41
N LEU A 65 3.75 2.64 3.18
CA LEU A 65 3.98 3.74 2.26
C LEU A 65 2.67 4.38 1.84
N SER A 66 1.67 3.58 1.49
CA SER A 66 0.34 4.06 1.13
C SER A 66 -0.41 4.62 2.34
N ALA A 67 -0.16 4.09 3.56
CA ALA A 67 -0.63 4.74 4.79
C ALA A 67 -0.18 6.18 4.86
N ALA A 68 1.10 6.40 4.65
CA ALA A 68 1.66 7.75 4.69
C ALA A 68 1.05 8.64 3.60
N ILE A 69 0.83 8.10 2.39
CA ILE A 69 0.19 8.81 1.28
C ILE A 69 -1.25 9.22 1.64
N LEU A 70 -2.04 8.30 2.19
CA LEU A 70 -3.42 8.56 2.59
C LEU A 70 -3.52 9.59 3.72
N LEU A 71 -2.66 9.47 4.74
CA LEU A 71 -2.58 10.47 5.81
C LEU A 71 -2.14 11.83 5.26
N GLY A 72 -1.19 11.83 4.32
CA GLY A 72 -0.76 13.03 3.59
C GLY A 72 -1.91 13.67 2.82
N TYR A 73 -2.75 12.89 2.15
CA TYR A 73 -3.93 13.36 1.45
C TYR A 73 -4.95 14.00 2.43
N ALA A 74 -5.25 13.34 3.54
CA ALA A 74 -6.16 13.88 4.55
C ALA A 74 -5.66 15.21 5.13
N LYS A 75 -4.37 15.29 5.39
CA LYS A 75 -3.71 16.54 5.83
C LYS A 75 -3.83 17.63 4.77
N TYR A 76 -3.49 17.31 3.52
CA TYR A 76 -3.50 18.24 2.40
C TYR A 76 -4.87 18.86 2.15
N ILE A 77 -5.94 18.07 2.05
CA ILE A 77 -7.28 18.59 1.81
C ILE A 77 -7.75 19.48 2.97
N ARG A 78 -7.41 19.12 4.21
CA ARG A 78 -7.77 19.93 5.40
C ARG A 78 -7.03 21.27 5.43
N GLU A 79 -5.71 21.28 5.21
CA GLU A 79 -4.89 22.49 5.29
C GLU A 79 -5.16 23.46 4.14
N ASN A 80 -5.60 22.96 2.99
CA ASN A 80 -5.92 23.76 1.81
C ASN A 80 -7.43 24.02 1.64
N ASN A 81 -8.27 23.61 2.60
CA ASN A 81 -9.73 23.73 2.55
C ASN A 81 -10.33 23.15 1.26
N ILE A 82 -9.83 22.02 0.80
CA ILE A 82 -10.28 21.35 -0.41
C ILE A 82 -11.45 20.43 -0.09
N THR A 83 -12.54 20.57 -0.85
CA THR A 83 -13.65 19.61 -0.83
C THR A 83 -13.49 18.68 -2.01
N PRO A 84 -13.33 17.36 -1.79
CA PRO A 84 -13.28 16.39 -2.87
C PRO A 84 -14.56 16.40 -3.72
N LEU A 85 -14.45 16.02 -4.99
CA LEU A 85 -15.59 15.96 -5.92
C LEU A 85 -16.68 14.97 -5.52
N ARG A 86 -16.33 14.04 -4.62
CA ARG A 86 -17.22 12.97 -4.14
C ARG A 86 -17.01 12.80 -2.64
N LYS A 87 -17.99 12.20 -1.96
CA LYS A 87 -17.83 11.76 -0.58
C LYS A 87 -16.73 10.69 -0.53
N VAL A 88 -15.75 10.89 0.32
CA VAL A 88 -14.57 10.03 0.45
C VAL A 88 -14.51 9.47 1.86
N TYR A 89 -14.35 8.16 1.95
CA TYR A 89 -14.00 7.47 3.17
C TYR A 89 -12.56 6.97 3.04
N GLN A 90 -11.73 7.23 4.03
CA GLN A 90 -10.44 6.58 4.17
C GLN A 90 -10.57 5.46 5.17
N HIS A 91 -10.33 4.24 4.72
CA HIS A 91 -10.44 3.04 5.54
C HIS A 91 -9.07 2.37 5.60
N MET A 92 -8.50 2.29 6.79
CA MET A 92 -7.29 1.54 7.06
C MET A 92 -7.68 0.20 7.65
N THR A 93 -7.39 -0.87 6.94
CA THR A 93 -7.74 -2.22 7.31
C THR A 93 -6.67 -2.86 8.19
N VAL A 94 -6.99 -3.99 8.82
CA VAL A 94 -6.06 -4.69 9.74
C VAL A 94 -5.58 -6.01 9.17
N PHE A 95 -6.37 -6.65 8.31
CA PHE A 95 -6.12 -8.01 7.83
C PHE A 95 -5.85 -8.07 6.32
N GLU A 96 -5.37 -6.99 5.71
CA GLU A 96 -5.09 -6.97 4.27
C GLU A 96 -4.03 -8.00 3.90
N GLU A 97 -2.90 -8.03 4.59
CA GLU A 97 -1.75 -8.93 4.36
C GLU A 97 -2.07 -10.44 4.47
N VAL A 98 -3.27 -10.76 4.91
CA VAL A 98 -3.79 -12.11 5.00
C VAL A 98 -5.11 -12.29 4.22
N GLY A 99 -5.42 -11.36 3.32
CA GLY A 99 -6.51 -11.45 2.35
C GLY A 99 -7.92 -11.18 2.90
N HIS A 100 -8.05 -10.50 4.04
CA HIS A 100 -9.34 -10.28 4.71
C HIS A 100 -9.60 -8.81 5.10
N GLY A 101 -8.80 -7.86 4.64
CA GLY A 101 -8.79 -6.49 5.13
C GLY A 101 -10.11 -5.76 4.96
N ALA A 102 -10.74 -5.86 3.81
CA ALA A 102 -11.95 -5.13 3.46
C ALA A 102 -13.21 -6.00 3.42
N CYS A 103 -13.19 -7.18 4.01
CA CYS A 103 -14.33 -8.10 4.03
C CYS A 103 -15.52 -7.58 4.83
N ALA A 104 -15.33 -6.56 5.68
CA ALA A 104 -16.36 -5.93 6.49
C ALA A 104 -16.08 -4.44 6.67
N SER A 105 -17.00 -3.73 7.30
CA SER A 105 -16.84 -2.32 7.69
C SER A 105 -16.81 -1.30 6.54
N ILE A 106 -17.15 -1.69 5.31
CA ILE A 106 -17.33 -0.76 4.21
C ILE A 106 -18.71 -0.13 4.32
N PRO A 107 -18.85 1.21 4.34
CA PRO A 107 -20.14 1.88 4.39
C PRO A 107 -21.05 1.45 3.22
N GLU A 108 -22.35 1.34 3.48
CA GLU A 108 -23.32 0.85 2.50
C GLU A 108 -23.40 1.74 1.24
N ASP A 109 -23.24 3.05 1.41
CA ASP A 109 -23.30 4.05 0.33
C ASP A 109 -22.04 4.10 -0.56
N VAL A 110 -21.04 3.27 -0.30
CA VAL A 110 -19.85 3.17 -1.14
C VAL A 110 -20.16 2.41 -2.43
N THR A 111 -19.92 3.07 -3.55
CA THR A 111 -20.14 2.53 -4.91
C THR A 111 -18.85 2.36 -5.70
N GLU A 112 -17.72 2.81 -5.13
CA GLU A 112 -16.41 2.67 -5.75
C GLU A 112 -15.34 2.46 -4.67
N LEU A 113 -14.51 1.47 -4.87
CA LEU A 113 -13.39 1.09 -4.01
C LEU A 113 -12.08 1.35 -4.76
N LEU A 114 -11.20 2.10 -4.16
CA LEU A 114 -9.84 2.29 -4.67
C LEU A 114 -8.86 1.81 -3.62
N SER A 115 -8.21 0.68 -3.88
CA SER A 115 -7.07 0.26 -3.08
C SER A 115 -5.89 1.18 -3.40
N VAL A 116 -5.29 1.69 -2.34
CA VAL A 116 -3.99 2.37 -2.41
C VAL A 116 -3.02 1.46 -1.71
N ASP A 117 -2.28 0.73 -2.50
CA ASP A 117 -1.37 -0.33 -2.07
C ASP A 117 -0.02 -0.13 -2.76
N MET A 118 0.79 -1.14 -2.97
CA MET A 118 2.05 -1.00 -3.71
C MET A 118 1.90 -1.41 -5.17
N GLY A 119 2.71 -0.81 -6.04
CA GLY A 119 2.91 -1.26 -7.40
C GLY A 119 4.10 -2.22 -7.48
N CYS A 120 3.92 -3.38 -8.10
CA CYS A 120 5.02 -4.31 -8.29
C CYS A 120 6.08 -3.73 -9.23
N VAL A 121 7.35 -3.86 -8.84
CA VAL A 121 8.51 -3.54 -9.67
C VAL A 121 9.34 -4.79 -9.86
N GLY A 122 9.65 -5.15 -11.10
CA GLY A 122 10.44 -6.34 -11.41
C GLY A 122 10.45 -6.67 -12.89
N ASP A 123 11.07 -7.79 -13.23
CA ASP A 123 11.19 -8.24 -14.61
C ASP A 123 9.81 -8.50 -15.23
N GLY A 124 9.59 -7.96 -16.42
CA GLY A 124 8.33 -8.10 -17.16
C GLY A 124 7.23 -7.12 -16.75
N LEU A 125 7.53 -6.16 -15.88
CA LEU A 125 6.64 -5.08 -15.49
C LEU A 125 7.17 -3.73 -15.98
N GLU A 126 6.26 -2.79 -16.28
CA GLU A 126 6.62 -1.45 -16.77
C GLU A 126 6.88 -0.46 -15.63
N CYS A 127 6.29 -0.72 -14.46
CA CYS A 127 6.42 0.18 -13.32
C CYS A 127 7.83 0.17 -12.74
N THR A 128 8.31 1.36 -12.43
CA THR A 128 9.55 1.59 -11.68
C THR A 128 9.24 2.16 -10.30
N GLU A 129 10.24 2.19 -9.41
CA GLU A 129 10.06 2.80 -8.08
C GLU A 129 9.72 4.30 -8.12
N ARG A 130 9.92 4.95 -9.28
CA ARG A 130 9.66 6.40 -9.45
C ARG A 130 8.26 6.74 -9.91
N GLN A 131 7.50 5.74 -10.32
CA GLN A 131 6.17 5.90 -10.91
C GLN A 131 5.07 5.53 -9.93
N VAL A 132 3.87 6.02 -10.19
CA VAL A 132 2.66 5.41 -9.67
C VAL A 132 2.24 4.27 -10.60
N SER A 133 1.99 3.11 -10.04
CA SER A 133 1.36 2.01 -10.74
C SER A 133 -0.16 2.16 -10.74
N ILE A 134 -0.78 1.86 -11.88
CA ILE A 134 -2.23 1.66 -12.04
C ILE A 134 -2.41 0.20 -12.46
N CYS A 135 -2.95 -0.63 -11.60
CA CYS A 135 -3.15 -2.04 -11.92
C CYS A 135 -4.39 -2.21 -12.80
N ALA A 136 -4.20 -2.83 -13.95
CA ALA A 136 -5.31 -3.15 -14.86
C ALA A 136 -5.97 -4.48 -14.55
N LYS A 137 -5.18 -5.43 -14.02
CA LYS A 137 -5.63 -6.78 -13.68
C LYS A 137 -4.67 -7.39 -12.67
N ASP A 138 -5.20 -8.16 -11.73
CA ASP A 138 -4.41 -8.99 -10.83
C ASP A 138 -4.79 -10.49 -10.89
N GLY A 139 -4.45 -11.25 -9.85
CA GLY A 139 -4.74 -12.67 -9.75
C GLY A 139 -6.24 -13.00 -9.64
N HIS A 140 -7.06 -12.07 -9.18
CA HIS A 140 -8.51 -12.23 -9.00
C HIS A 140 -9.32 -11.80 -10.23
N GLY A 141 -8.72 -11.02 -11.13
CA GLY A 141 -9.39 -10.61 -12.35
C GLY A 141 -9.08 -9.16 -12.78
N PRO A 142 -9.77 -8.66 -13.80
CA PRO A 142 -9.60 -7.29 -14.26
C PRO A 142 -10.24 -6.31 -13.27
N TYR A 143 -9.55 -5.22 -12.97
CA TYR A 143 -10.13 -4.06 -12.30
C TYR A 143 -11.17 -3.37 -13.18
N ASN A 144 -12.07 -2.59 -12.55
CA ASN A 144 -13.15 -1.95 -13.30
C ASN A 144 -12.61 -0.99 -14.36
N TYR A 145 -13.01 -1.19 -15.61
CA TYR A 145 -12.54 -0.45 -16.77
C TYR A 145 -12.72 1.07 -16.64
N GLN A 146 -13.87 1.52 -16.09
CA GLN A 146 -14.15 2.96 -15.93
C GLN A 146 -13.21 3.58 -14.88
N VAL A 147 -12.95 2.86 -13.79
CA VAL A 147 -12.03 3.33 -12.74
C VAL A 147 -10.61 3.39 -13.28
N THR A 148 -10.12 2.31 -13.88
CA THR A 148 -8.76 2.27 -14.46
C THR A 148 -8.58 3.35 -15.53
N THR A 149 -9.54 3.51 -16.45
CA THR A 149 -9.49 4.55 -17.49
C THR A 149 -9.54 5.94 -16.86
N GLY A 150 -10.35 6.16 -15.82
CA GLY A 150 -10.44 7.41 -15.09
C GLY A 150 -9.10 7.79 -14.44
N LEU A 151 -8.42 6.83 -13.83
CA LEU A 151 -7.08 7.01 -13.25
C LEU A 151 -6.03 7.37 -14.32
N VAL A 152 -6.00 6.64 -15.43
CA VAL A 152 -5.11 6.93 -16.56
C VAL A 152 -5.36 8.33 -17.13
N ASN A 153 -6.62 8.72 -17.29
CA ASN A 153 -6.96 10.06 -17.79
C ASN A 153 -6.54 11.16 -16.80
N ALA A 154 -6.71 10.93 -15.50
CA ALA A 154 -6.24 11.84 -14.46
C ALA A 154 -4.71 12.00 -14.49
N ALA A 155 -3.98 10.88 -14.63
CA ALA A 155 -2.53 10.91 -14.75
C ALA A 155 -2.05 11.70 -15.98
N LYS A 156 -2.66 11.44 -17.13
CA LYS A 156 -2.34 12.18 -18.38
C LYS A 156 -2.64 13.67 -18.27
N LYS A 157 -3.81 14.01 -17.73
CA LYS A 157 -4.24 15.40 -17.57
C LYS A 157 -3.24 16.23 -16.76
N ASP A 158 -2.75 15.69 -15.66
CA ASP A 158 -1.88 16.40 -14.73
C ASP A 158 -0.40 16.05 -14.89
N SER A 159 -0.02 15.40 -16.02
CA SER A 159 1.35 15.03 -16.36
C SER A 159 2.04 14.29 -15.21
N ILE A 160 1.37 13.29 -14.67
CA ILE A 160 1.88 12.41 -13.62
C ILE A 160 2.59 11.24 -14.28
N ASP A 161 3.76 10.88 -13.78
CA ASP A 161 4.50 9.72 -14.28
C ASP A 161 3.90 8.43 -13.72
N TYR A 162 3.39 7.57 -14.62
CA TYR A 162 2.65 6.36 -14.26
C TYR A 162 2.98 5.19 -15.19
N ALA A 163 2.76 3.98 -14.70
CA ALA A 163 2.73 2.77 -15.50
C ALA A 163 1.39 2.05 -15.33
N VAL A 164 1.01 1.24 -16.33
CA VAL A 164 -0.17 0.36 -16.26
C VAL A 164 0.31 -1.07 -16.41
N ASP A 165 0.06 -1.88 -15.38
CA ASP A 165 0.57 -3.24 -15.31
C ASP A 165 -0.50 -4.28 -14.97
N ILE A 166 -0.11 -5.55 -15.12
CA ILE A 166 -0.88 -6.74 -14.75
C ILE A 166 -0.06 -7.54 -13.75
N TYR A 167 -0.66 -7.90 -12.62
CA TYR A 167 -0.01 -8.65 -11.55
C TYR A 167 -0.64 -10.04 -11.36
N PRO A 168 -0.10 -11.09 -11.96
CA PRO A 168 -0.74 -12.41 -11.96
C PRO A 168 -0.82 -13.09 -10.57
N PHE A 169 0.05 -12.68 -9.64
CA PHE A 169 0.14 -13.25 -8.28
C PHE A 169 -0.05 -12.18 -7.20
N TYR A 170 -1.12 -11.41 -7.34
CA TYR A 170 -1.43 -10.28 -6.49
C TYR A 170 -2.92 -10.27 -6.17
N GLY A 171 -3.29 -9.71 -5.05
CA GLY A 171 -4.66 -9.38 -4.67
C GLY A 171 -4.66 -8.12 -3.82
N SER A 172 -5.80 -7.50 -3.66
CA SER A 172 -5.95 -6.28 -2.89
C SER A 172 -7.20 -6.33 -2.01
N ASP A 173 -7.29 -5.39 -1.10
CA ASP A 173 -8.48 -5.19 -0.28
C ASP A 173 -9.75 -4.95 -1.11
N ALA A 174 -9.62 -4.37 -2.31
CA ALA A 174 -10.76 -4.20 -3.19
C ALA A 174 -11.34 -5.55 -3.65
N ASP A 175 -10.47 -6.52 -3.97
CA ASP A 175 -10.89 -7.87 -4.34
C ASP A 175 -11.50 -8.62 -3.16
N ALA A 176 -10.93 -8.46 -1.97
CA ALA A 176 -11.46 -9.03 -0.74
C ALA A 176 -12.88 -8.52 -0.45
N ALA A 177 -13.12 -7.22 -0.65
CA ALA A 177 -14.43 -6.61 -0.50
C ALA A 177 -15.46 -7.16 -1.49
N LEU A 178 -15.10 -7.28 -2.77
CA LEU A 178 -15.97 -7.86 -3.79
C LEU A 178 -16.30 -9.32 -3.48
N SER A 179 -15.28 -10.09 -3.08
CA SER A 179 -15.44 -11.50 -2.68
C SER A 179 -16.34 -11.66 -1.46
N ALA A 180 -16.34 -10.67 -0.57
CA ALA A 180 -17.24 -10.61 0.59
C ALA A 180 -18.67 -10.13 0.24
N GLY A 181 -18.98 -9.85 -1.03
CA GLY A 181 -20.31 -9.49 -1.50
C GLY A 181 -20.57 -7.99 -1.67
N LYS A 182 -19.55 -7.13 -1.56
CA LYS A 182 -19.73 -5.70 -1.84
C LYS A 182 -19.83 -5.46 -3.34
N ASP A 183 -20.99 -5.01 -3.81
CA ASP A 183 -21.19 -4.60 -5.20
C ASP A 183 -20.69 -3.16 -5.41
N ALA A 184 -19.46 -3.01 -5.88
CA ALA A 184 -18.84 -1.72 -6.15
C ALA A 184 -17.83 -1.82 -7.30
N ARG A 185 -17.64 -0.70 -8.00
CA ARG A 185 -16.53 -0.59 -8.95
C ARG A 185 -15.21 -0.54 -8.17
N HIS A 186 -14.16 -1.13 -8.69
CA HIS A 186 -12.90 -1.20 -7.97
C HIS A 186 -11.70 -0.85 -8.84
N GLY A 187 -10.65 -0.40 -8.20
CA GLY A 187 -9.36 -0.06 -8.80
C GLY A 187 -8.24 -0.20 -7.80
N LEU A 188 -7.02 -0.17 -8.31
CA LEU A 188 -5.79 -0.26 -7.52
C LEU A 188 -4.73 0.67 -8.08
N ILE A 189 -4.14 1.47 -7.19
CA ILE A 189 -2.95 2.29 -7.46
C ILE A 189 -1.94 2.14 -6.33
N GLY A 190 -0.68 2.43 -6.62
CA GLY A 190 0.35 2.47 -5.58
C GLY A 190 1.70 2.94 -6.08
N ALA A 191 2.56 3.35 -5.16
CA ALA A 191 3.95 3.65 -5.49
C ALA A 191 4.69 2.36 -5.86
N GLY A 192 5.59 2.43 -6.84
CA GLY A 192 6.40 1.28 -7.21
C GLY A 192 7.28 0.81 -6.04
N VAL A 193 7.18 -0.47 -5.69
CA VAL A 193 7.97 -1.13 -4.65
C VAL A 193 8.62 -2.38 -5.22
N TYR A 194 9.94 -2.46 -5.08
CA TYR A 194 10.72 -3.64 -5.40
C TYR A 194 10.91 -4.53 -4.18
N ALA A 195 10.91 -5.85 -4.36
CA ALA A 195 11.11 -6.87 -3.33
C ALA A 195 10.07 -6.81 -2.18
N SER A 196 8.77 -6.61 -2.53
CA SER A 196 7.66 -6.72 -1.59
C SER A 196 7.76 -7.96 -0.70
N HIS A 197 7.37 -7.84 0.57
CA HIS A 197 7.52 -8.81 1.66
C HIS A 197 8.97 -9.14 2.04
N GLY A 198 9.95 -8.42 1.48
CA GLY A 198 11.36 -8.55 1.80
C GLY A 198 11.97 -7.31 2.47
N TYR A 199 13.19 -6.95 2.09
CA TYR A 199 13.78 -5.63 2.38
C TYR A 199 13.57 -4.75 1.16
N GLU A 200 12.54 -3.99 1.20
CA GLU A 200 11.91 -3.32 0.08
C GLU A 200 12.61 -2.03 -0.32
N ARG A 201 12.34 -1.61 -1.56
CA ARG A 201 12.84 -0.36 -2.10
C ARG A 201 11.76 0.34 -2.90
N SER A 202 11.59 1.63 -2.64
CA SER A 202 10.77 2.56 -3.40
C SER A 202 11.53 3.88 -3.61
N HIS A 203 10.89 4.87 -4.20
CA HIS A 203 11.48 6.18 -4.43
C HIS A 203 10.50 7.30 -4.06
N LYS A 204 11.03 8.45 -3.62
CA LYS A 204 10.22 9.63 -3.30
C LYS A 204 9.33 10.08 -4.46
N ASP A 205 9.81 9.97 -5.71
CA ASP A 205 9.04 10.34 -6.90
C ASP A 205 7.79 9.46 -7.05
N GLY A 206 7.90 8.14 -6.82
CA GLY A 206 6.75 7.22 -6.84
C GLY A 206 5.70 7.58 -5.79
N VAL A 207 6.15 7.93 -4.58
CA VAL A 207 5.26 8.42 -3.50
C VAL A 207 4.54 9.70 -3.91
N VAL A 208 5.28 10.67 -4.46
CA VAL A 208 4.73 11.94 -4.94
C VAL A 208 3.75 11.72 -6.08
N ASN A 209 4.10 10.89 -7.06
CA ASN A 209 3.22 10.59 -8.19
C ASN A 209 1.94 9.89 -7.75
N THR A 210 2.00 8.97 -6.78
CA THR A 210 0.82 8.31 -6.21
C THR A 210 -0.07 9.33 -5.49
N PHE A 211 0.50 10.18 -4.65
CA PHE A 211 -0.23 11.25 -3.97
C PHE A 211 -0.89 12.22 -4.97
N ARG A 212 -0.17 12.64 -6.01
CA ARG A 212 -0.69 13.52 -7.05
C ARG A 212 -1.82 12.88 -7.83
N LEU A 213 -1.70 11.59 -8.17
CA LEU A 213 -2.77 10.85 -8.87
C LEU A 213 -4.02 10.75 -8.00
N LEU A 214 -3.84 10.45 -6.71
CA LEU A 214 -4.94 10.43 -5.77
C LEU A 214 -5.67 11.78 -5.73
N CYS A 215 -4.94 12.89 -5.61
CA CYS A 215 -5.51 14.23 -5.65
C CYS A 215 -6.20 14.54 -6.99
N SER A 216 -5.58 14.21 -8.11
CA SER A 216 -6.16 14.42 -9.44
C SER A 216 -7.48 13.69 -9.61
N TYR A 217 -7.53 12.43 -9.21
CA TYR A 217 -8.71 11.58 -9.36
C TYR A 217 -9.85 11.99 -8.43
N LEU A 218 -9.55 12.41 -7.20
CA LEU A 218 -10.57 12.74 -6.20
C LEU A 218 -11.00 14.20 -6.19
N ASN A 219 -10.07 15.11 -6.43
CA ASN A 219 -10.31 16.55 -6.33
C ASN A 219 -10.43 17.21 -7.72
N GLY A 220 -10.16 16.46 -8.79
CA GLY A 220 -10.17 16.94 -10.16
C GLY A 220 -8.87 17.59 -10.64
N ASN A 221 -7.87 17.76 -9.77
CA ASN A 221 -6.56 18.31 -10.12
C ASN A 221 -5.48 17.87 -9.14
N ALA A 222 -4.27 17.67 -9.65
CA ALA A 222 -3.10 17.40 -8.83
C ALA A 222 -2.46 18.70 -8.28
N PRO A 223 -1.89 18.68 -7.07
CA PRO A 223 -1.08 19.77 -6.57
C PRO A 223 0.19 19.96 -7.42
N LYS A 224 0.65 21.19 -7.54
CA LYS A 224 2.02 21.48 -7.97
C LYS A 224 2.94 21.14 -6.80
N MET A 225 4.01 20.44 -7.08
CA MET A 225 5.03 20.11 -6.09
C MET A 225 6.28 20.89 -6.48
N ASP A 226 6.72 21.75 -5.59
CA ASP A 226 7.96 22.53 -5.73
C ASP A 226 9.19 21.66 -5.37
#